data_f80445372cb9aaafe281aaaec22453f0
#
_entry.id   f80445372cb9aaafe281aaaec22453f0
#
_cell.length_a   1.000
_cell.length_b   1.000
_cell.length_c   1.000
_cell.angle_alpha   90.00
_cell.angle_beta   90.00
_cell.angle_gamma   90.00
#
_symmetry.space_group_name_H-M   'P 1'
#
loop_
_entity.id
_entity.type
_entity.pdbx_description
1 polymer ?
#
loop_
_entity_poly.entity_id
_entity_poly.type
_entity_poly.pdbx_seq_one_letter_code
_entity_poly.pdbx_strand_id
1 'polypeptide(L)'
;LWSGVAAKFLSYFKFLQYKHAHRILCWSPEVFMTSAAKGIPEGASAIIPRLFCRDVVAEIDFCINTFGAVERVRRPGPDQRAAHALLTIGPAMIMIEAEWPGLPSRPPTPDGSSPVVIYVYVEDVDKTVERAIAAGAKVLFPVQNQFWGDRIGWVMDPSGHVWTIATRIEETTEEERQARLSRIMAESKK
;
A
#
# COMPACT_ATOMS: atom_id res chain seq x y z
N LEU A 1 0.91 30.10 -5.11
CA LEU A 1 1.62 29.04 -4.35
C LEU A 1 1.63 27.67 -5.06
N TRP A 2 0.71 27.43 -6.01
CA TRP A 2 0.63 26.16 -6.76
C TRP A 2 1.52 26.09 -8.02
N SER A 3 1.96 27.23 -8.55
CA SER A 3 2.78 27.29 -9.77
C SER A 3 4.21 26.72 -9.59
N GLY A 4 4.76 26.77 -8.38
CA GLY A 4 6.13 26.31 -8.11
C GLY A 4 6.28 24.78 -8.00
N VAL A 5 5.23 24.07 -7.60
CA VAL A 5 5.27 22.60 -7.43
C VAL A 5 5.10 21.89 -8.79
N ALA A 6 4.20 22.39 -9.63
CA ALA A 6 4.01 21.86 -10.99
C ALA A 6 5.26 22.04 -11.86
N ALA A 7 5.97 23.15 -11.72
CA ALA A 7 7.22 23.39 -12.46
C ALA A 7 8.36 22.45 -12.06
N LYS A 8 8.45 22.07 -10.78
CA LYS A 8 9.43 21.08 -10.29
C LYS A 8 9.10 19.67 -10.75
N PHE A 9 7.83 19.31 -10.84
CA PHE A 9 7.39 18.01 -11.37
C PHE A 9 7.69 17.86 -12.88
N LEU A 10 7.44 18.89 -13.67
CA LEU A 10 7.75 18.93 -15.10
C LEU A 10 9.26 18.95 -15.39
N SER A 11 10.06 19.58 -14.54
CA SER A 11 11.52 19.58 -14.64
C SER A 11 12.10 18.17 -14.43
N TYR A 12 11.51 17.39 -13.53
CA TYR A 12 11.95 16.01 -13.29
C TYR A 12 11.64 15.08 -14.47
N PHE A 13 10.48 15.21 -15.09
CA PHE A 13 10.13 14.44 -16.29
C PHE A 13 11.01 14.81 -17.51
N LYS A 14 11.41 16.08 -17.64
CA LYS A 14 12.35 16.51 -18.69
C LYS A 14 13.77 15.96 -18.49
N PHE A 15 14.21 15.76 -17.24
CA PHE A 15 15.54 15.24 -16.96
C PHE A 15 15.68 13.75 -17.32
N LEU A 16 14.61 12.96 -17.22
CA LEU A 16 14.58 11.54 -17.64
C LEU A 16 14.66 11.35 -19.17
N GLN A 17 14.28 12.35 -19.96
CA GLN A 17 14.36 12.29 -21.44
C GLN A 17 15.73 12.64 -22.01
N TYR A 18 16.63 13.26 -21.23
CA TYR A 18 17.84 13.87 -21.79
C TYR A 18 19.08 12.97 -21.81
N LYS A 19 19.09 11.80 -21.23
CA LYS A 19 20.30 10.93 -21.16
C LYS A 19 20.41 9.82 -22.19
N HIS A 20 19.49 9.68 -23.16
CA HIS A 20 19.54 8.61 -24.16
C HIS A 20 19.37 9.10 -25.62
N ALA A 21 19.86 10.27 -25.96
CA ALA A 21 19.79 10.80 -27.32
C ALA A 21 21.14 10.66 -28.04
N HIS A 22 21.55 9.44 -28.36
CA HIS A 22 22.47 9.14 -29.48
C HIS A 22 22.03 7.87 -30.19
N ARG A 23 20.90 7.98 -30.89
CA ARG A 23 20.58 7.23 -32.08
C ARG A 23 19.46 7.96 -32.82
N ILE A 24 19.78 8.64 -33.89
CA ILE A 24 18.82 9.21 -34.83
C ILE A 24 18.08 8.02 -35.46
N LEU A 25 16.87 7.74 -34.98
CA LEU A 25 15.90 6.93 -35.68
C LEU A 25 14.79 7.87 -36.13
N CYS A 26 14.54 7.88 -37.45
CA CYS A 26 13.45 8.59 -38.10
C CYS A 26 12.15 8.45 -37.28
N TRP A 27 11.67 9.56 -36.78
CA TRP A 27 10.39 9.68 -36.15
C TRP A 27 9.30 9.71 -37.22
N SER A 28 8.60 8.61 -37.42
CA SER A 28 7.31 8.61 -38.11
C SER A 28 6.24 9.17 -37.14
N PRO A 29 5.44 10.17 -37.57
CA PRO A 29 4.40 10.75 -36.69
C PRO A 29 3.17 9.84 -36.43
N GLU A 30 3.20 8.59 -36.85
CA GLU A 30 1.99 7.73 -36.93
C GLU A 30 1.72 6.80 -35.73
N VAL A 31 2.37 6.92 -34.59
CA VAL A 31 2.24 5.91 -33.51
C VAL A 31 1.69 6.49 -32.19
N PHE A 32 0.89 7.52 -32.20
CA PHE A 32 0.13 7.89 -30.98
C PHE A 32 -1.31 8.29 -31.29
N MET A 33 -2.08 7.37 -31.86
CA MET A 33 -3.52 7.39 -31.60
C MET A 33 -3.74 6.73 -30.23
N THR A 34 -3.54 7.47 -29.16
CA THR A 34 -3.99 7.05 -27.84
C THR A 34 -5.52 7.01 -27.89
N SER A 35 -6.09 5.83 -27.65
CA SER A 35 -7.54 5.73 -27.39
C SER A 35 -7.91 6.73 -26.30
N ALA A 36 -9.07 7.36 -26.42
CA ALA A 36 -9.57 8.28 -25.40
C ALA A 36 -9.46 7.63 -24.03
N ALA A 37 -8.77 8.28 -23.07
CA ALA A 37 -8.55 7.73 -21.76
C ALA A 37 -9.89 7.54 -21.05
N LYS A 38 -10.16 6.33 -20.59
CA LYS A 38 -11.21 6.07 -19.60
C LYS A 38 -10.73 6.68 -18.28
N GLY A 39 -11.57 7.41 -17.55
CA GLY A 39 -11.16 8.12 -16.33
C GLY A 39 -10.43 7.27 -15.28
N ILE A 40 -10.72 5.95 -15.21
CA ILE A 40 -10.04 4.97 -14.37
C ILE A 40 -9.27 4.00 -15.27
N PRO A 41 -7.96 3.80 -15.05
CA PRO A 41 -7.18 2.82 -15.79
C PRO A 41 -7.75 1.40 -15.65
N GLU A 42 -7.60 0.59 -16.69
CA GLU A 42 -8.03 -0.80 -16.65
C GLU A 42 -7.30 -1.57 -15.52
N GLY A 43 -8.06 -2.35 -14.75
CA GLY A 43 -7.55 -3.11 -13.61
C GLY A 43 -7.26 -2.27 -12.36
N ALA A 44 -7.45 -0.95 -12.41
CA ALA A 44 -7.28 -0.10 -11.23
C ALA A 44 -8.56 0.00 -10.40
N SER A 45 -8.41 -0.02 -9.07
CA SER A 45 -9.48 0.38 -8.15
C SER A 45 -9.59 1.92 -8.11
N ALA A 46 -10.77 2.43 -7.77
CA ALA A 46 -11.00 3.87 -7.65
C ALA A 46 -10.14 4.50 -6.53
N ILE A 47 -9.80 3.72 -5.51
CA ILE A 47 -8.94 4.12 -4.40
C ILE A 47 -7.72 3.20 -4.42
N ILE A 48 -6.53 3.80 -4.45
CA ILE A 48 -5.24 3.11 -4.40
C ILE A 48 -4.45 3.72 -3.24
N PRO A 49 -4.21 2.99 -2.14
CA PRO A 49 -3.34 3.46 -1.07
C PRO A 49 -1.92 3.74 -1.60
N ARG A 50 -1.31 4.83 -1.14
CA ARG A 50 0.09 5.17 -1.43
C ARG A 50 0.87 5.15 -0.12
N LEU A 51 1.78 4.19 -0.01
CA LEU A 51 2.63 3.98 1.16
C LEU A 51 3.97 4.67 0.94
N PHE A 52 4.26 5.68 1.75
CA PHE A 52 5.55 6.37 1.72
C PHE A 52 6.53 5.65 2.64
N CYS A 53 7.66 5.22 2.10
CA CYS A 53 8.62 4.36 2.76
C CYS A 53 10.02 4.96 2.74
N ARG A 54 10.81 4.67 3.77
CA ARG A 54 12.25 5.02 3.79
C ARG A 54 13.05 4.09 2.88
N ASP A 55 12.63 2.83 2.83
CA ASP A 55 13.20 1.80 1.95
C ASP A 55 12.09 1.14 1.14
N VAL A 56 12.00 1.54 -0.13
CA VAL A 56 10.98 1.05 -1.07
C VAL A 56 11.18 -0.43 -1.39
N VAL A 57 12.43 -0.90 -1.44
CA VAL A 57 12.72 -2.32 -1.75
C VAL A 57 12.29 -3.20 -0.59
N ALA A 58 12.64 -2.82 0.63
CA ALA A 58 12.22 -3.57 1.82
C ALA A 58 10.71 -3.66 1.95
N GLU A 59 9.98 -2.59 1.59
CA GLU A 59 8.51 -2.60 1.64
C GLU A 59 7.89 -3.45 0.53
N ILE A 60 8.46 -3.45 -0.68
CA ILE A 60 8.06 -4.36 -1.76
C ILE A 60 8.24 -5.82 -1.31
N ASP A 61 9.41 -6.15 -0.76
CA ASP A 61 9.73 -7.51 -0.31
C ASP A 61 8.81 -7.93 0.85
N PHE A 62 8.50 -7.01 1.77
CA PHE A 62 7.52 -7.26 2.83
C PHE A 62 6.15 -7.62 2.25
N CYS A 63 5.62 -6.83 1.32
CA CYS A 63 4.32 -7.10 0.70
C CYS A 63 4.29 -8.43 -0.07
N ILE A 64 5.37 -8.75 -0.80
CA ILE A 64 5.49 -10.01 -1.54
C ILE A 64 5.50 -11.20 -0.56
N ASN A 65 6.37 -11.17 0.45
CA ASN A 65 6.58 -12.28 1.37
C ASN A 65 5.38 -12.50 2.31
N THR A 66 4.69 -11.42 2.70
CA THR A 66 3.56 -11.48 3.63
C THR A 66 2.26 -11.81 2.93
N PHE A 67 1.92 -11.08 1.87
CA PHE A 67 0.60 -11.11 1.23
C PHE A 67 0.59 -11.81 -0.12
N GLY A 68 1.75 -12.25 -0.63
CA GLY A 68 1.86 -12.77 -1.99
C GLY A 68 1.60 -11.68 -3.04
N ALA A 69 1.98 -10.44 -2.73
CA ALA A 69 1.82 -9.32 -3.66
C ALA A 69 2.56 -9.57 -4.97
N VAL A 70 1.97 -9.11 -6.06
CA VAL A 70 2.60 -9.18 -7.39
C VAL A 70 3.03 -7.78 -7.80
N GLU A 71 4.32 -7.61 -8.02
CA GLU A 71 4.88 -6.36 -8.53
C GLU A 71 4.49 -6.18 -10.01
N ARG A 72 3.86 -5.07 -10.33
CA ARG A 72 3.43 -4.70 -11.69
C ARG A 72 4.37 -3.73 -12.36
N VAL A 73 4.88 -2.78 -11.58
CA VAL A 73 5.76 -1.71 -12.06
C VAL A 73 6.76 -1.38 -10.96
N ARG A 74 8.02 -1.15 -11.35
CA ARG A 74 9.05 -0.52 -10.52
C ARG A 74 9.73 0.59 -11.32
N ARG A 75 9.93 1.75 -10.68
CA ARG A 75 10.63 2.88 -11.30
C ARG A 75 11.75 3.38 -10.39
N PRO A 76 12.94 3.64 -10.94
CA PRO A 76 14.04 4.22 -10.17
C PRO A 76 13.82 5.70 -9.92
N GLY A 77 14.41 6.19 -8.85
CA GLY A 77 14.60 7.60 -8.56
C GLY A 77 15.86 8.19 -9.26
N PRO A 78 16.19 9.46 -8.95
CA PRO A 78 17.38 10.12 -9.52
C PRO A 78 18.69 9.42 -9.18
N ASP A 79 18.76 8.77 -8.04
CA ASP A 79 19.91 8.02 -7.53
C ASP A 79 19.95 6.55 -8.01
N GLN A 80 19.07 6.18 -8.95
CA GLN A 80 18.88 4.83 -9.51
C GLN A 80 18.32 3.81 -8.50
N ARG A 81 18.01 4.20 -7.26
CA ARG A 81 17.29 3.35 -6.31
C ARG A 81 15.81 3.29 -6.66
N ALA A 82 15.14 2.23 -6.25
CA ALA A 82 13.68 2.14 -6.40
C ALA A 82 13.00 3.29 -5.65
N ALA A 83 12.19 4.06 -6.34
CA ALA A 83 11.49 5.21 -5.77
C ALA A 83 9.97 5.11 -5.90
N HIS A 84 9.49 4.24 -6.77
CA HIS A 84 8.07 3.98 -7.00
C HIS A 84 7.86 2.53 -7.38
N ALA A 85 6.84 1.90 -6.82
CA ALA A 85 6.33 0.61 -7.29
C ALA A 85 4.80 0.58 -7.25
N LEU A 86 4.22 -0.20 -8.16
CA LEU A 86 2.82 -0.57 -8.16
C LEU A 86 2.71 -2.07 -7.95
N LEU A 87 2.01 -2.48 -6.90
CA LEU A 87 1.78 -3.88 -6.56
C LEU A 87 0.28 -4.18 -6.56
N THR A 88 -0.05 -5.47 -6.73
CA THR A 88 -1.41 -5.98 -6.48
C THR A 88 -1.37 -7.00 -5.34
N ILE A 89 -2.33 -6.89 -4.43
CA ILE A 89 -2.64 -7.89 -3.38
C ILE A 89 -4.05 -8.39 -3.70
N GLY A 90 -4.17 -9.62 -4.21
CA GLY A 90 -5.43 -10.07 -4.79
C GLY A 90 -5.92 -9.10 -5.87
N PRO A 91 -7.18 -8.62 -5.80
CA PRO A 91 -7.74 -7.66 -6.76
C PRO A 91 -7.36 -6.20 -6.47
N ALA A 92 -6.80 -5.90 -5.30
CA ALA A 92 -6.50 -4.54 -4.88
C ALA A 92 -5.11 -4.09 -5.34
N MET A 93 -4.98 -2.80 -5.66
CA MET A 93 -3.70 -2.17 -5.97
C MET A 93 -3.20 -1.36 -4.78
N ILE A 94 -1.88 -1.32 -4.60
CA ILE A 94 -1.17 -0.42 -3.71
C ILE A 94 0.03 0.19 -4.43
N MET A 95 0.39 1.42 -4.05
CA MET A 95 1.61 2.09 -4.51
C MET A 95 2.60 2.18 -3.35
N ILE A 96 3.85 1.85 -3.62
CA ILE A 96 4.97 2.05 -2.70
C ILE A 96 5.81 3.21 -3.24
N GLU A 97 6.09 4.19 -2.40
CA GLU A 97 6.74 5.44 -2.81
C GLU A 97 7.89 5.80 -1.86
N ALA A 98 8.99 6.26 -2.44
CA ALA A 98 10.01 6.95 -1.66
C ALA A 98 9.52 8.34 -1.23
N GLU A 99 10.12 8.87 -0.17
CA GLU A 99 9.91 10.28 0.21
C GLU A 99 10.46 11.21 -0.88
N TRP A 100 9.67 12.21 -1.28
CA TRP A 100 10.06 13.20 -2.28
C TRP A 100 10.26 14.56 -1.67
N PRO A 101 11.41 15.22 -1.90
CA PRO A 101 11.64 16.57 -1.45
C PRO A 101 10.56 17.54 -1.98
N GLY A 102 9.95 18.30 -1.07
CA GLY A 102 8.94 19.29 -1.40
C GLY A 102 7.50 18.78 -1.50
N LEU A 103 7.26 17.47 -1.31
CA LEU A 103 5.92 16.93 -1.07
C LEU A 103 5.62 16.85 0.44
N PRO A 104 4.37 17.02 0.86
CA PRO A 104 3.99 16.96 2.27
C PRO A 104 3.95 15.53 2.83
N SER A 105 3.98 14.53 1.95
CA SER A 105 3.88 13.12 2.34
C SER A 105 5.20 12.59 2.91
N ARG A 106 5.10 11.84 3.99
CA ARG A 106 6.22 11.28 4.75
C ARG A 106 5.94 9.83 5.11
N PRO A 107 6.99 9.00 5.27
CA PRO A 107 6.85 7.71 5.93
C PRO A 107 6.29 7.88 7.35
N PRO A 108 5.60 6.87 7.89
CA PRO A 108 5.16 6.87 9.28
C PRO A 108 6.30 7.14 10.24
N THR A 109 5.98 7.71 11.40
CA THR A 109 6.97 7.95 12.45
C THR A 109 7.39 6.65 13.14
N PRO A 110 8.64 6.56 13.67
CA PRO A 110 9.13 5.34 14.31
C PRO A 110 8.38 4.92 15.58
N ASP A 111 7.58 5.80 16.17
CA ASP A 111 6.74 5.54 17.35
C ASP A 111 5.51 4.68 17.04
N GLY A 112 5.30 4.32 15.76
CA GLY A 112 4.21 3.45 15.33
C GLY A 112 2.84 4.12 15.25
N SER A 113 2.78 5.46 15.31
CA SER A 113 1.53 6.14 15.05
C SER A 113 1.31 6.26 13.53
N SER A 114 0.19 5.72 13.05
CA SER A 114 -0.25 5.85 11.66
C SER A 114 -1.69 6.37 11.66
N PRO A 115 -1.98 7.48 10.94
CA PRO A 115 -3.34 8.00 10.84
C PRO A 115 -4.25 7.11 9.97
N VAL A 116 -3.66 6.13 9.26
CA VAL A 116 -4.37 5.19 8.40
C VAL A 116 -3.93 3.78 8.76
N VAL A 117 -4.91 2.90 8.93
CA VAL A 117 -4.71 1.45 9.07
C VAL A 117 -5.24 0.78 7.81
N ILE A 118 -4.43 -0.08 7.22
CA ILE A 118 -4.83 -0.84 6.03
C ILE A 118 -5.47 -2.14 6.50
N TYR A 119 -6.72 -2.36 6.13
CA TYR A 119 -7.44 -3.59 6.43
C TYR A 119 -7.36 -4.52 5.23
N VAL A 120 -6.81 -5.73 5.43
CA VAL A 120 -6.64 -6.72 4.38
C VAL A 120 -7.25 -8.06 4.77
N TYR A 121 -8.11 -8.60 3.92
CA TYR A 121 -8.62 -9.95 4.08
C TYR A 121 -7.70 -10.96 3.41
N VAL A 122 -7.42 -12.05 4.14
CA VAL A 122 -6.60 -13.19 3.71
C VAL A 122 -7.32 -14.50 4.04
N GLU A 123 -6.92 -15.60 3.40
CA GLU A 123 -7.50 -16.92 3.67
C GLU A 123 -7.16 -17.45 5.07
N ASP A 124 -5.97 -17.15 5.58
CA ASP A 124 -5.46 -17.64 6.87
C ASP A 124 -4.65 -16.52 7.55
N VAL A 125 -5.29 -15.86 8.53
CA VAL A 125 -4.67 -14.76 9.27
C VAL A 125 -3.48 -15.22 10.11
N ASP A 126 -3.55 -16.40 10.72
CA ASP A 126 -2.48 -16.92 11.59
C ASP A 126 -1.20 -17.11 10.78
N LYS A 127 -1.27 -17.84 9.66
CA LYS A 127 -0.12 -18.02 8.77
C LYS A 127 0.37 -16.72 8.13
N THR A 128 -0.53 -15.77 7.85
CA THR A 128 -0.13 -14.50 7.25
C THR A 128 0.59 -13.63 8.27
N VAL A 129 0.14 -13.60 9.52
CA VAL A 129 0.86 -12.91 10.61
C VAL A 129 2.23 -13.55 10.86
N GLU A 130 2.35 -14.88 10.84
CA GLU A 130 3.64 -15.58 10.92
C GLU A 130 4.60 -15.13 9.80
N ARG A 131 4.12 -15.07 8.54
CA ARG A 131 4.92 -14.55 7.41
C ARG A 131 5.30 -13.08 7.59
N ALA A 132 4.37 -12.24 8.09
CA ALA A 132 4.64 -10.84 8.38
C ALA A 132 5.76 -10.68 9.41
N ILE A 133 5.73 -11.46 10.49
CA ILE A 133 6.80 -11.48 11.51
C ILE A 133 8.13 -11.90 10.90
N ALA A 134 8.13 -12.97 10.10
CA ALA A 134 9.34 -13.44 9.41
C ALA A 134 9.88 -12.39 8.41
N ALA A 135 9.02 -11.55 7.84
CA ALA A 135 9.35 -10.42 6.98
C ALA A 135 9.69 -9.12 7.76
N GLY A 136 9.81 -9.17 9.08
CA GLY A 136 10.26 -8.05 9.92
C GLY A 136 9.15 -7.19 10.53
N ALA A 137 7.90 -7.58 10.45
CA ALA A 137 6.81 -6.85 11.09
C ALA A 137 6.84 -7.02 12.62
N LYS A 138 6.31 -6.02 13.33
CA LYS A 138 6.03 -6.06 14.76
C LYS A 138 4.54 -6.31 15.00
N VAL A 139 4.22 -7.26 15.87
CA VAL A 139 2.83 -7.48 16.30
C VAL A 139 2.43 -6.35 17.24
N LEU A 140 1.36 -5.62 16.88
CA LEU A 140 0.74 -4.59 17.71
C LEU A 140 -0.43 -5.16 18.52
N PHE A 141 -1.17 -6.09 17.92
CA PHE A 141 -2.29 -6.76 18.53
C PHE A 141 -2.28 -8.24 18.12
N PRO A 142 -2.28 -9.18 19.07
CA PRO A 142 -2.22 -10.60 18.78
C PRO A 142 -3.45 -11.08 18.02
N VAL A 143 -3.30 -12.19 17.27
CA VAL A 143 -4.40 -12.75 16.50
C VAL A 143 -5.48 -13.27 17.46
N GLN A 144 -6.71 -12.77 17.28
CA GLN A 144 -7.87 -13.19 18.06
C GLN A 144 -9.19 -13.03 17.29
N ASN A 145 -10.20 -13.79 17.73
CA ASN A 145 -11.54 -13.70 17.17
C ASN A 145 -12.24 -12.43 17.66
N GLN A 146 -13.01 -11.82 16.76
CA GLN A 146 -13.74 -10.61 17.01
C GLN A 146 -15.26 -10.89 17.03
N PHE A 147 -16.00 -10.06 17.75
CA PHE A 147 -17.45 -10.23 17.90
C PHE A 147 -18.23 -10.12 16.60
N TRP A 148 -17.65 -9.49 15.58
CA TRP A 148 -18.28 -9.32 14.25
C TRP A 148 -18.00 -10.45 13.27
N GLY A 149 -17.32 -11.52 13.69
CA GLY A 149 -17.12 -12.72 12.89
C GLY A 149 -15.81 -12.77 12.13
N ASP A 150 -14.86 -11.87 12.39
CA ASP A 150 -13.51 -11.94 11.87
C ASP A 150 -12.53 -12.47 12.93
N ARG A 151 -11.49 -13.14 12.48
CA ARG A 151 -10.27 -13.37 13.23
C ARG A 151 -9.22 -12.43 12.70
N ILE A 152 -8.66 -11.56 13.56
CA ILE A 152 -7.75 -10.49 13.15
C ILE A 152 -6.48 -10.47 14.00
N GLY A 153 -5.40 -9.97 13.38
CA GLY A 153 -4.19 -9.53 14.07
C GLY A 153 -3.72 -8.20 13.50
N TRP A 154 -3.08 -7.36 14.32
CA TRP A 154 -2.50 -6.10 13.86
C TRP A 154 -1.00 -6.22 13.85
N VAL A 155 -0.40 -5.80 12.75
CA VAL A 155 1.05 -5.74 12.60
C VAL A 155 1.47 -4.37 12.09
N MET A 156 2.68 -3.96 12.44
CA MET A 156 3.36 -2.81 11.86
C MET A 156 4.49 -3.34 10.99
N ASP A 157 4.49 -2.94 9.72
CA ASP A 157 5.53 -3.32 8.77
C ASP A 157 6.88 -2.62 9.06
N PRO A 158 7.97 -2.97 8.36
CA PRO A 158 9.28 -2.35 8.55
C PRO A 158 9.32 -0.85 8.27
N SER A 159 8.41 -0.33 7.46
CA SER A 159 8.29 1.11 7.15
C SER A 159 7.46 1.89 8.18
N GLY A 160 6.72 1.17 9.06
CA GLY A 160 5.88 1.75 10.10
C GLY A 160 4.39 1.87 9.73
N HIS A 161 3.95 1.32 8.60
CA HIS A 161 2.53 1.26 8.28
C HIS A 161 1.84 0.17 9.09
N VAL A 162 0.61 0.44 9.50
CA VAL A 162 -0.19 -0.48 10.31
C VAL A 162 -1.17 -1.23 9.42
N TRP A 163 -1.18 -2.55 9.59
CA TRP A 163 -2.05 -3.47 8.87
C TRP A 163 -2.92 -4.23 9.85
N THR A 164 -4.24 -4.26 9.61
CA THR A 164 -5.15 -5.24 10.17
C THR A 164 -5.26 -6.39 9.18
N ILE A 165 -4.74 -7.54 9.55
CA ILE A 165 -4.84 -8.77 8.77
C ILE A 165 -6.03 -9.56 9.29
N ALA A 166 -6.96 -9.94 8.42
CA ALA A 166 -8.23 -10.53 8.80
C ALA A 166 -8.58 -11.76 7.98
N THR A 167 -9.24 -12.72 8.62
CA THR A 167 -9.94 -13.83 7.98
C THR A 167 -11.38 -13.84 8.48
N ARG A 168 -12.36 -13.88 7.56
CA ARG A 168 -13.75 -14.10 7.91
C ARG A 168 -13.92 -15.54 8.36
N ILE A 169 -14.31 -15.76 9.62
CA ILE A 169 -14.50 -17.09 10.22
C ILE A 169 -15.97 -17.40 10.52
N GLU A 170 -16.83 -16.38 10.51
CA GLU A 170 -18.24 -16.53 10.82
C GLU A 170 -19.05 -15.44 10.09
N GLU A 171 -20.17 -15.82 9.48
CA GLU A 171 -21.16 -14.85 9.01
C GLU A 171 -22.09 -14.47 10.14
N THR A 172 -22.23 -13.17 10.40
CA THR A 172 -23.03 -12.62 11.50
C THR A 172 -24.00 -11.57 11.00
N THR A 173 -25.20 -11.56 11.54
CA THR A 173 -26.18 -10.47 11.32
C THR A 173 -25.81 -9.22 12.12
N GLU A 174 -26.43 -8.09 11.78
CA GLU A 174 -26.19 -6.85 12.55
C GLU A 174 -26.75 -6.97 13.99
N GLU A 175 -27.90 -7.66 14.16
CA GLU A 175 -28.49 -7.91 15.47
C GLU A 175 -27.59 -8.75 16.36
N GLU A 176 -26.97 -9.79 15.78
CA GLU A 176 -26.02 -10.64 16.52
C GLU A 176 -24.79 -9.85 16.94
N ARG A 177 -24.22 -9.02 16.04
CA ARG A 177 -23.07 -8.14 16.35
C ARG A 177 -23.39 -7.18 17.48
N GLN A 178 -24.55 -6.53 17.42
CA GLN A 178 -25.00 -5.61 18.45
C GLN A 178 -25.22 -6.30 19.81
N ALA A 179 -25.80 -7.50 19.81
CA ALA A 179 -26.00 -8.29 21.04
C ALA A 179 -24.67 -8.72 21.68
N ARG A 180 -23.70 -9.14 20.85
CA ARG A 180 -22.35 -9.52 21.30
C ARG A 180 -21.59 -8.31 21.87
N LEU A 181 -21.63 -7.17 21.19
CA LEU A 181 -21.01 -5.93 21.64
C LEU A 181 -21.59 -5.49 23.00
N SER A 182 -22.92 -5.52 23.14
CA SER A 182 -23.60 -5.14 24.39
C SER A 182 -23.16 -6.01 25.59
N ARG A 183 -22.95 -7.31 25.37
CA ARG A 183 -22.42 -8.22 26.40
C ARG A 183 -20.99 -7.85 26.81
N ILE A 184 -20.11 -7.64 25.86
CA ILE A 184 -18.70 -7.24 26.09
C ILE A 184 -18.65 -5.94 26.90
N MET A 185 -19.46 -4.94 26.52
CA MET A 185 -19.52 -3.66 27.25
C MET A 185 -20.07 -3.79 28.66
N ALA A 186 -20.98 -4.74 28.93
CA ALA A 186 -21.49 -5.01 30.26
C ALA A 186 -20.45 -5.71 31.16
N GLU A 187 -19.65 -6.60 30.61
CA GLU A 187 -18.57 -7.32 31.31
C GLU A 187 -17.39 -6.41 31.64
N SER A 188 -17.04 -5.45 30.77
CA SER A 188 -15.96 -4.50 31.03
C SER A 188 -16.22 -3.45 32.10
N LYS A 189 -17.45 -3.37 32.62
CA LYS A 189 -17.86 -2.46 33.72
C LYS A 189 -17.82 -3.11 35.11
N LYS A 190 -17.49 -4.40 35.19
CA LYS A 190 -17.33 -5.15 36.43
C LYS A 190 -15.88 -5.20 36.88
#